data_ec40372293c00d78caca544a380299a7
#
_entry.id   ec40372293c00d78caca544a380299a7
#
_cell.length_a   1.000
_cell.length_b   1.000
_cell.length_c   1.000
_cell.angle_alpha   90.00
_cell.angle_beta   90.00
_cell.angle_gamma   90.00
#
_symmetry.space_group_name_H-M   'P 1'
#
loop_
_entity.id
_entity.type
_entity.pdbx_description
1 polymer ?
#
loop_
_entity_poly.entity_id
_entity_poly.type
_entity_poly.pdbx_seq_one_letter_code
_entity_poly.pdbx_strand_id
1 'polypeptide(L)'
;MIHYHGTPCGATREDVARFAKGRHMLVPFLRPEDIGTIAEVSQSFVIDSSAYTAWKQNIVIDFNDYHSFVRQWWMHPAFDFAIVDDVIDGTEADNDALIDAWPKDLESVGAPVWHMHESLQRLRRLCESFRRVCLGSSGDFATVGTDKWWRRMSEAMPYACDEAGRPITRLHGLRMLDPEVFKHLPLASADSTNAVRNSSSYARFGMYTPPNASTRMAIIAERIEAHQSAALWVAPPSDDAFTLF
;
A
#
# COMPACT_ATOMS: atom_id res chain seq x y z
N MET A 1 4.52 -12.65 0.34
CA MET A 1 3.83 -11.40 -0.08
C MET A 1 4.75 -10.54 -0.97
N ILE A 2 4.22 -9.55 -1.68
CA ILE A 2 5.02 -8.56 -2.41
C ILE A 2 5.19 -7.31 -1.53
N HIS A 3 6.43 -6.81 -1.41
CA HIS A 3 6.80 -5.66 -0.59
C HIS A 3 7.03 -4.44 -1.48
N TYR A 4 6.04 -3.55 -1.62
CA TYR A 4 6.16 -2.34 -2.43
C TYR A 4 6.79 -1.21 -1.61
N HIS A 5 8.01 -0.84 -1.94
CA HIS A 5 8.67 0.32 -1.32
C HIS A 5 8.30 1.60 -2.06
N GLY A 6 7.94 2.63 -1.32
CA GLY A 6 7.66 3.94 -1.90
C GLY A 6 8.90 4.53 -2.58
N THR A 7 8.69 5.26 -3.66
CA THR A 7 9.74 5.95 -4.42
C THR A 7 10.51 6.92 -3.52
N PRO A 8 11.85 6.95 -3.56
CA PRO A 8 12.67 7.92 -2.81
C PRO A 8 12.65 9.29 -3.49
N CYS A 9 11.48 9.94 -3.47
CA CYS A 9 11.27 11.24 -4.09
C CYS A 9 12.31 12.28 -3.64
N GLY A 10 12.92 12.95 -4.61
CA GLY A 10 13.97 13.96 -4.37
C GLY A 10 15.39 13.40 -4.19
N ALA A 11 15.59 12.08 -4.29
CA ALA A 11 16.91 11.47 -4.41
C ALA A 11 17.49 11.66 -5.82
N THR A 12 18.79 11.41 -5.99
CA THR A 12 19.37 11.39 -7.33
C THR A 12 18.82 10.19 -8.13
N ARG A 13 18.77 10.32 -9.47
CA ARG A 13 18.35 9.21 -10.35
C ARG A 13 19.18 7.93 -10.10
N GLU A 14 20.47 8.09 -9.81
CA GLU A 14 21.35 6.96 -9.49
C GLU A 14 20.95 6.27 -8.17
N ASP A 15 20.62 7.05 -7.14
CA ASP A 15 20.16 6.48 -5.86
C ASP A 15 18.80 5.79 -6.01
N VAL A 16 17.88 6.37 -6.81
CA VAL A 16 16.60 5.73 -7.14
C VAL A 16 16.83 4.41 -7.86
N ALA A 17 17.64 4.39 -8.92
CA ALA A 17 17.95 3.19 -9.68
C ALA A 17 18.61 2.12 -8.79
N ARG A 18 19.57 2.50 -7.94
CA ARG A 18 20.25 1.59 -7.02
C ARG A 18 19.29 1.00 -5.98
N PHE A 19 18.37 1.80 -5.44
CA PHE A 19 17.39 1.35 -4.48
C PHE A 19 16.31 0.46 -5.12
N ALA A 20 15.78 0.87 -6.27
CA ALA A 20 14.70 0.16 -6.95
C ALA A 20 15.14 -1.17 -7.60
N LYS A 21 16.44 -1.31 -7.91
CA LYS A 21 16.95 -2.48 -8.62
C LYS A 21 16.60 -3.79 -7.92
N GLY A 22 15.81 -4.61 -8.62
CA GLY A 22 15.37 -5.92 -8.14
C GLY A 22 14.31 -5.88 -7.04
N ARG A 23 13.73 -4.72 -6.72
CA ARG A 23 12.65 -4.55 -5.75
C ARG A 23 11.32 -4.26 -6.42
N HIS A 24 10.26 -4.31 -5.62
CA HIS A 24 8.93 -3.88 -6.01
C HIS A 24 8.69 -2.45 -5.51
N MET A 25 8.19 -1.58 -6.37
CA MET A 25 8.12 -0.15 -6.11
C MET A 25 6.68 0.38 -6.19
N LEU A 26 6.37 1.36 -5.34
CA LEU A 26 5.16 2.16 -5.45
C LEU A 26 5.51 3.55 -5.97
N VAL A 27 4.88 3.95 -7.06
CA VAL A 27 5.08 5.25 -7.71
C VAL A 27 3.85 6.14 -7.48
N PRO A 28 3.99 7.24 -6.73
CA PRO A 28 2.88 8.16 -6.52
C PRO A 28 2.65 9.05 -7.75
N PHE A 29 1.39 9.23 -8.15
CA PHE A 29 1.01 10.07 -9.30
C PHE A 29 1.50 11.53 -9.17
N LEU A 30 1.43 12.11 -7.97
CA LEU A 30 1.90 13.50 -7.75
C LEU A 30 3.43 13.67 -7.78
N ARG A 31 4.19 12.57 -7.86
CA ARG A 31 5.67 12.59 -7.90
C ARG A 31 6.18 11.47 -8.84
N PRO A 32 5.84 11.55 -10.14
CA PRO A 32 6.08 10.49 -11.10
C PRO A 32 7.46 10.53 -11.77
N GLU A 33 8.32 11.48 -11.41
CA GLU A 33 9.56 11.84 -12.13
C GLU A 33 10.50 10.64 -12.37
N ASP A 34 10.46 9.67 -11.46
CA ASP A 34 11.36 8.51 -11.47
C ASP A 34 10.75 7.25 -12.10
N ILE A 35 9.49 7.29 -12.57
CA ILE A 35 8.78 6.10 -13.05
C ILE A 35 9.52 5.39 -14.19
N GLY A 36 10.12 6.13 -15.13
CA GLY A 36 10.89 5.54 -16.21
C GLY A 36 12.10 4.76 -15.71
N THR A 37 12.84 5.29 -14.73
CA THR A 37 13.95 4.57 -14.09
C THR A 37 13.46 3.35 -13.32
N ILE A 38 12.36 3.48 -12.56
CA ILE A 38 11.77 2.39 -11.79
C ILE A 38 11.32 1.27 -12.72
N ALA A 39 10.61 1.59 -13.79
CA ALA A 39 10.12 0.61 -14.75
C ALA A 39 11.24 -0.22 -15.38
N GLU A 40 12.41 0.38 -15.62
CA GLU A 40 13.57 -0.30 -16.21
C GLU A 40 14.28 -1.27 -15.23
N VAL A 41 14.32 -0.95 -13.93
CA VAL A 41 15.21 -1.66 -13.00
C VAL A 41 14.47 -2.46 -11.92
N SER A 42 13.21 -2.17 -11.63
CA SER A 42 12.44 -2.88 -10.61
C SER A 42 11.91 -4.22 -11.10
N GLN A 43 11.55 -5.10 -10.17
CA GLN A 43 10.84 -6.35 -10.50
C GLN A 43 9.40 -6.08 -10.93
N SER A 44 8.72 -5.18 -10.21
CA SER A 44 7.42 -4.63 -10.60
C SER A 44 7.19 -3.30 -9.92
N PHE A 45 6.20 -2.57 -10.44
CA PHE A 45 5.74 -1.36 -9.81
C PHE A 45 4.21 -1.26 -9.85
N VAL A 46 3.69 -0.50 -8.89
CA VAL A 46 2.29 -0.10 -8.79
C VAL A 46 2.20 1.41 -8.86
N ILE A 47 1.08 1.92 -9.34
CA ILE A 47 0.80 3.36 -9.39
C ILE A 47 -0.23 3.70 -8.30
N ASP A 48 0.12 4.66 -7.45
CA ASP A 48 -0.75 5.21 -6.41
C ASP A 48 -1.38 6.51 -6.88
N SER A 49 -2.69 6.66 -6.68
CA SER A 49 -3.47 7.87 -6.99
C SER A 49 -2.95 9.12 -6.26
N SER A 50 -2.21 8.94 -5.19
CA SER A 50 -1.73 9.99 -4.29
C SER A 50 -2.83 10.69 -3.48
N ALA A 51 -4.02 10.08 -3.35
CA ALA A 51 -5.15 10.66 -2.64
C ALA A 51 -4.82 11.11 -1.23
N TYR A 52 -4.08 10.30 -0.47
CA TYR A 52 -3.64 10.68 0.89
C TYR A 52 -2.73 11.91 0.92
N THR A 53 -1.80 12.03 -0.03
CA THR A 53 -0.91 13.19 -0.13
C THR A 53 -1.69 14.43 -0.54
N ALA A 54 -2.57 14.30 -1.51
CA ALA A 54 -3.44 15.37 -1.99
C ALA A 54 -4.35 15.90 -0.88
N TRP A 55 -5.03 14.99 -0.17
CA TRP A 55 -5.88 15.34 0.97
C TRP A 55 -5.09 16.11 2.05
N LYS A 56 -3.92 15.60 2.43
CA LYS A 56 -3.09 16.23 3.46
C LYS A 56 -2.55 17.61 3.06
N GLN A 57 -2.35 17.86 1.78
CA GLN A 57 -1.78 19.10 1.24
C GLN A 57 -2.84 20.02 0.62
N ASN A 58 -4.13 19.64 0.67
CA ASN A 58 -5.24 20.33 0.00
C ASN A 58 -5.00 20.52 -1.51
N ILE A 59 -4.45 19.51 -2.18
CA ILE A 59 -4.27 19.47 -3.62
C ILE A 59 -5.48 18.78 -4.25
N VAL A 60 -5.99 19.34 -5.33
CA VAL A 60 -7.03 18.69 -6.14
C VAL A 60 -6.35 17.83 -7.21
N ILE A 61 -6.68 16.56 -7.26
CA ILE A 61 -6.23 15.64 -8.32
C ILE A 61 -7.21 15.71 -9.49
N ASP A 62 -6.71 15.92 -10.71
CA ASP A 62 -7.49 15.64 -11.90
C ASP A 62 -7.40 14.14 -12.21
N PHE A 63 -8.50 13.43 -12.00
CA PHE A 63 -8.56 11.98 -12.23
C PHE A 63 -8.42 11.62 -13.72
N ASN A 64 -8.78 12.50 -14.66
CA ASN A 64 -8.52 12.25 -16.06
C ASN A 64 -7.02 12.24 -16.38
N ASP A 65 -6.26 13.13 -15.76
CA ASP A 65 -4.80 13.15 -15.88
C ASP A 65 -4.20 11.89 -15.25
N TYR A 66 -4.73 11.48 -14.08
CA TYR A 66 -4.31 10.23 -13.44
C TYR A 66 -4.61 9.00 -14.31
N HIS A 67 -5.83 8.89 -14.87
CA HIS A 67 -6.17 7.79 -15.77
C HIS A 67 -5.30 7.77 -17.03
N SER A 68 -5.00 8.96 -17.57
CA SER A 68 -4.10 9.10 -18.71
C SER A 68 -2.69 8.65 -18.36
N PHE A 69 -2.21 8.97 -17.17
CA PHE A 69 -0.93 8.51 -16.67
C PHE A 69 -0.89 6.98 -16.49
N VAL A 70 -1.93 6.36 -15.91
CA VAL A 70 -2.01 4.90 -15.80
C VAL A 70 -1.97 4.25 -17.19
N ARG A 71 -2.68 4.82 -18.20
CA ARG A 71 -2.67 4.31 -19.59
C ARG A 71 -1.31 4.34 -20.24
N GLN A 72 -0.40 5.20 -19.84
CA GLN A 72 0.98 5.20 -20.37
C GLN A 72 1.77 3.98 -19.90
N TRP A 73 1.40 3.39 -18.76
CA TRP A 73 2.21 2.38 -18.09
C TRP A 73 1.57 1.01 -17.96
N TRP A 74 0.25 0.87 -18.00
CA TRP A 74 -0.45 -0.38 -17.68
C TRP A 74 -0.06 -1.57 -18.57
N MET A 75 0.45 -1.32 -19.78
CA MET A 75 0.97 -2.37 -20.68
C MET A 75 2.45 -2.69 -20.45
N HIS A 76 3.13 -1.98 -19.54
CA HIS A 76 4.54 -2.23 -19.28
C HIS A 76 4.71 -3.58 -18.54
N PRO A 77 5.70 -4.43 -18.94
CA PRO A 77 5.88 -5.76 -18.34
C PRO A 77 6.09 -5.77 -16.82
N ALA A 78 6.66 -4.70 -16.24
CA ALA A 78 6.88 -4.56 -14.81
C ALA A 78 5.68 -3.93 -14.07
N PHE A 79 4.63 -3.47 -14.76
CA PHE A 79 3.44 -2.91 -14.10
C PHE A 79 2.60 -4.05 -13.47
N ASP A 80 2.12 -3.86 -12.23
CA ASP A 80 1.24 -4.84 -11.57
C ASP A 80 -0.20 -4.34 -11.47
N PHE A 81 -0.44 -3.18 -10.85
CA PHE A 81 -1.78 -2.58 -10.73
C PHE A 81 -1.72 -1.08 -10.46
N ALA A 82 -2.87 -0.41 -10.59
CA ALA A 82 -3.06 0.96 -10.14
C ALA A 82 -4.13 1.00 -9.02
N ILE A 83 -3.95 1.88 -8.05
CA ILE A 83 -4.96 2.16 -7.03
C ILE A 83 -6.06 3.00 -7.69
N VAL A 84 -7.31 2.55 -7.60
CA VAL A 84 -8.47 3.29 -8.12
C VAL A 84 -8.60 4.61 -7.35
N ASP A 85 -9.11 5.63 -8.03
CA ASP A 85 -9.39 6.94 -7.42
C ASP A 85 -10.18 6.78 -6.12
N ASP A 86 -9.78 7.52 -5.10
CA ASP A 86 -10.43 7.47 -3.79
C ASP A 86 -10.41 8.83 -3.09
N VAL A 87 -11.35 9.02 -2.18
CA VAL A 87 -11.42 10.19 -1.29
C VAL A 87 -11.27 9.72 0.15
N ILE A 88 -10.21 10.19 0.82
CA ILE A 88 -9.77 9.70 2.14
C ILE A 88 -10.83 9.89 3.24
N ASP A 89 -11.54 11.02 3.24
CA ASP A 89 -12.60 11.40 4.18
C ASP A 89 -13.98 11.43 3.53
N GLY A 90 -14.10 10.84 2.33
CA GLY A 90 -15.37 10.71 1.61
C GLY A 90 -16.28 9.66 2.24
N THR A 91 -17.55 9.69 1.80
CA THR A 91 -18.52 8.65 2.13
C THR A 91 -18.31 7.40 1.26
N GLU A 92 -18.91 6.28 1.64
CA GLU A 92 -18.95 5.07 0.79
C GLU A 92 -19.50 5.36 -0.60
N ALA A 93 -20.55 6.20 -0.68
CA ALA A 93 -21.17 6.56 -1.94
C ALA A 93 -20.23 7.38 -2.84
N ASP A 94 -19.44 8.28 -2.26
CA ASP A 94 -18.43 9.04 -3.00
C ASP A 94 -17.37 8.11 -3.59
N ASN A 95 -16.85 7.19 -2.79
CA ASN A 95 -15.85 6.24 -3.22
C ASN A 95 -16.41 5.19 -4.21
N ASP A 96 -17.64 4.74 -4.04
CA ASP A 96 -18.30 3.85 -5.01
C ASP A 96 -18.54 4.55 -6.35
N ALA A 97 -18.92 5.83 -6.36
CA ALA A 97 -19.05 6.62 -7.58
C ALA A 97 -17.73 6.77 -8.36
N LEU A 98 -16.60 6.88 -7.64
CA LEU A 98 -15.27 6.89 -8.27
C LEU A 98 -14.90 5.52 -8.88
N ILE A 99 -15.24 4.43 -8.20
CA ILE A 99 -15.07 3.08 -8.75
C ILE A 99 -15.90 2.90 -10.03
N ASP A 100 -17.16 3.37 -10.05
CA ASP A 100 -18.04 3.30 -11.21
C ASP A 100 -17.53 4.18 -12.37
N ALA A 101 -16.84 5.28 -12.06
CA ALA A 101 -16.22 6.18 -13.03
C ALA A 101 -14.86 5.68 -13.54
N TRP A 102 -14.27 4.66 -12.91
CA TRP A 102 -12.98 4.10 -13.33
C TRP A 102 -13.05 3.61 -14.79
N PRO A 103 -12.07 3.95 -15.65
CA PRO A 103 -12.12 3.59 -17.06
C PRO A 103 -12.21 2.09 -17.30
N LYS A 104 -13.14 1.67 -18.16
CA LYS A 104 -13.35 0.23 -18.48
C LYS A 104 -12.13 -0.46 -19.06
N ASP A 105 -11.32 0.26 -19.84
CA ASP A 105 -10.07 -0.26 -20.40
C ASP A 105 -9.02 -0.54 -19.32
N LEU A 106 -9.13 0.10 -18.15
CA LEU A 106 -8.27 -0.09 -16.98
C LEU A 106 -8.89 -0.98 -15.89
N GLU A 107 -10.12 -1.49 -16.07
CA GLU A 107 -10.85 -2.26 -15.05
C GLU A 107 -10.03 -3.45 -14.53
N SER A 108 -9.35 -4.15 -15.41
CA SER A 108 -8.57 -5.36 -15.06
C SER A 108 -7.36 -5.10 -14.16
N VAL A 109 -6.90 -3.85 -14.11
CA VAL A 109 -5.69 -3.43 -13.39
C VAL A 109 -5.99 -2.50 -12.21
N GLY A 110 -7.23 -2.07 -12.04
CA GLY A 110 -7.66 -1.23 -10.93
C GLY A 110 -7.82 -2.02 -9.63
N ALA A 111 -7.33 -1.46 -8.52
CA ALA A 111 -7.51 -1.98 -7.17
C ALA A 111 -8.24 -0.93 -6.32
N PRO A 112 -9.53 -1.11 -6.00
CA PRO A 112 -10.29 -0.16 -5.19
C PRO A 112 -9.82 -0.14 -3.75
N VAL A 113 -10.06 0.98 -3.07
CA VAL A 113 -9.73 1.16 -1.66
C VAL A 113 -10.98 0.98 -0.78
N TRP A 114 -10.86 0.17 0.25
CA TRP A 114 -11.72 0.19 1.41
C TRP A 114 -11.07 1.00 2.52
N HIS A 115 -11.73 2.06 2.97
CA HIS A 115 -11.27 2.88 4.09
C HIS A 115 -11.82 2.33 5.42
N MET A 116 -10.97 2.27 6.44
CA MET A 116 -11.33 1.65 7.74
C MET A 116 -12.53 2.30 8.45
N HIS A 117 -12.91 3.52 8.10
CA HIS A 117 -14.11 4.17 8.64
C HIS A 117 -15.41 3.73 7.94
N GLU A 118 -15.31 3.09 6.77
CA GLU A 118 -16.44 2.61 5.98
C GLU A 118 -17.02 1.31 6.56
N SER A 119 -18.19 0.88 6.05
CA SER A 119 -18.85 -0.34 6.54
C SER A 119 -18.08 -1.61 6.17
N LEU A 120 -18.24 -2.62 6.99
CA LEU A 120 -17.67 -3.95 6.74
C LEU A 120 -18.37 -4.65 5.56
N GLN A 121 -19.63 -4.32 5.32
CA GLN A 121 -20.40 -4.81 4.18
C GLN A 121 -19.80 -4.31 2.87
N ARG A 122 -19.32 -3.03 2.82
CA ARG A 122 -18.59 -2.53 1.65
C ARG A 122 -17.32 -3.32 1.42
N LEU A 123 -16.53 -3.58 2.47
CA LEU A 123 -15.33 -4.42 2.35
C LEU A 123 -15.65 -5.78 1.74
N ARG A 124 -16.69 -6.47 2.24
CA ARG A 124 -17.13 -7.76 1.70
C ARG A 124 -17.48 -7.67 0.22
N ARG A 125 -18.31 -6.70 -0.16
CA ARG A 125 -18.72 -6.47 -1.54
C ARG A 125 -17.51 -6.23 -2.46
N LEU A 126 -16.56 -5.40 -2.05
CA LEU A 126 -15.34 -5.16 -2.82
C LEU A 126 -14.51 -6.44 -2.98
N CYS A 127 -14.32 -7.22 -1.90
CA CYS A 127 -13.58 -8.48 -1.96
C CYS A 127 -14.23 -9.52 -2.88
N GLU A 128 -15.55 -9.54 -3.00
CA GLU A 128 -16.29 -10.44 -3.91
C GLU A 128 -16.25 -9.97 -5.37
N SER A 129 -16.11 -8.66 -5.60
CA SER A 129 -16.20 -8.07 -6.95
C SER A 129 -14.85 -7.86 -7.62
N PHE A 130 -13.77 -7.68 -6.87
CA PHE A 130 -12.47 -7.28 -7.41
C PHE A 130 -11.38 -8.32 -7.13
N ARG A 131 -10.44 -8.43 -8.07
CA ARG A 131 -9.28 -9.34 -7.95
C ARG A 131 -8.27 -8.91 -6.89
N ARG A 132 -8.31 -7.63 -6.50
CA ARG A 132 -7.47 -7.01 -5.47
C ARG A 132 -8.25 -5.89 -4.81
N VAL A 133 -8.10 -5.77 -3.49
CA VAL A 133 -8.67 -4.69 -2.69
C VAL A 133 -7.57 -4.11 -1.82
N CYS A 134 -7.48 -2.78 -1.80
CA CYS A 134 -6.57 -2.05 -0.94
C CYS A 134 -7.25 -1.76 0.41
N LEU A 135 -6.54 -2.01 1.50
CA LEU A 135 -6.99 -1.69 2.86
C LEU A 135 -6.36 -0.36 3.28
N GLY A 136 -7.19 0.68 3.42
CA GLY A 136 -6.76 2.04 3.73
C GLY A 136 -7.01 2.41 5.20
N SER A 137 -5.96 2.80 5.92
CA SER A 137 -6.06 3.31 7.28
C SER A 137 -6.47 4.79 7.26
N SER A 138 -7.68 5.10 7.73
CA SER A 138 -8.30 6.42 7.61
C SER A 138 -9.10 6.80 8.85
N GLY A 139 -9.48 8.07 8.94
CA GLY A 139 -10.28 8.61 10.04
C GLY A 139 -9.65 8.30 11.40
N ASP A 140 -10.45 7.78 12.29
CA ASP A 140 -10.05 7.38 13.64
C ASP A 140 -9.01 6.24 13.70
N PHE A 141 -8.79 5.55 12.56
CA PHE A 141 -7.89 4.41 12.41
C PHE A 141 -6.65 4.77 11.56
N ALA A 142 -6.34 6.06 11.41
CA ALA A 142 -5.26 6.52 10.54
C ALA A 142 -3.86 6.06 10.97
N THR A 143 -3.68 5.74 12.26
CA THR A 143 -2.39 5.28 12.81
C THR A 143 -2.36 3.75 12.85
N VAL A 144 -1.64 3.18 11.90
CA VAL A 144 -1.45 1.72 11.78
C VAL A 144 -0.78 1.15 13.02
N GLY A 145 -1.24 -0.02 13.47
CA GLY A 145 -0.64 -0.78 14.58
C GLY A 145 -1.07 -0.35 15.97
N THR A 146 -1.94 0.67 16.13
CA THR A 146 -2.50 1.02 17.45
C THR A 146 -3.59 0.02 17.86
N ASP A 147 -3.91 -0.06 19.16
CA ASP A 147 -4.97 -0.94 19.68
C ASP A 147 -6.31 -0.69 18.96
N LYS A 148 -6.66 0.58 18.73
CA LYS A 148 -7.88 0.96 18.03
C LYS A 148 -7.87 0.44 16.58
N TRP A 149 -6.74 0.57 15.90
CA TRP A 149 -6.54 0.05 14.56
C TRP A 149 -6.65 -1.48 14.51
N TRP A 150 -6.02 -2.19 15.45
CA TRP A 150 -6.07 -3.64 15.53
C TRP A 150 -7.47 -4.18 15.82
N ARG A 151 -8.22 -3.53 16.73
CA ARG A 151 -9.64 -3.89 16.96
C ARG A 151 -10.44 -3.79 15.67
N ARG A 152 -10.31 -2.67 14.97
CA ARG A 152 -11.02 -2.47 13.69
C ARG A 152 -10.59 -3.48 12.63
N MET A 153 -9.31 -3.78 12.52
CA MET A 153 -8.79 -4.78 11.59
C MET A 153 -9.33 -6.19 11.94
N SER A 154 -9.42 -6.52 13.21
CA SER A 154 -10.00 -7.79 13.68
C SER A 154 -11.48 -7.93 13.34
N GLU A 155 -12.24 -6.82 13.36
CA GLU A 155 -13.62 -6.79 12.87
C GLU A 155 -13.69 -6.94 11.34
N ALA A 156 -12.73 -6.40 10.62
CA ALA A 156 -12.72 -6.35 9.16
C ALA A 156 -12.32 -7.70 8.51
N MET A 157 -11.35 -8.39 9.09
CA MET A 157 -10.80 -9.61 8.47
C MET A 157 -11.84 -10.72 8.22
N PRO A 158 -12.85 -10.99 9.10
CA PRO A 158 -13.92 -11.94 8.80
C PRO A 158 -14.74 -11.59 7.56
N TYR A 159 -14.77 -10.32 7.16
CA TYR A 159 -15.44 -9.87 5.93
C TYR A 159 -14.55 -9.97 4.69
N ALA A 160 -13.25 -9.93 4.87
CA ALA A 160 -12.26 -10.05 3.78
C ALA A 160 -11.78 -11.50 3.55
N CYS A 161 -12.10 -12.43 4.47
CA CYS A 161 -11.67 -13.82 4.44
C CYS A 161 -12.86 -14.80 4.42
N ASP A 162 -12.57 -16.04 4.05
CA ASP A 162 -13.50 -17.17 4.19
C ASP A 162 -13.47 -17.73 5.64
N GLU A 163 -14.30 -18.74 5.90
CA GLU A 163 -14.39 -19.41 7.22
C GLU A 163 -13.06 -20.07 7.65
N ALA A 164 -12.17 -20.37 6.72
CA ALA A 164 -10.85 -20.93 6.99
C ALA A 164 -9.77 -19.83 7.16
N GLY A 165 -10.16 -18.55 7.17
CA GLY A 165 -9.26 -17.41 7.29
C GLY A 165 -8.49 -17.10 6.00
N ARG A 166 -8.87 -17.67 4.85
CA ARG A 166 -8.21 -17.37 3.57
C ARG A 166 -8.82 -16.10 2.96
N PRO A 167 -8.00 -15.15 2.47
CA PRO A 167 -8.54 -13.98 1.78
C PRO A 167 -9.41 -14.38 0.59
N ILE A 168 -10.56 -13.73 0.46
CA ILE A 168 -11.50 -13.92 -0.68
C ILE A 168 -10.86 -13.40 -1.96
N THR A 169 -10.09 -12.33 -1.84
CA THR A 169 -9.31 -11.72 -2.94
C THR A 169 -7.91 -11.36 -2.48
N ARG A 170 -7.07 -10.86 -3.39
CA ARG A 170 -5.74 -10.36 -3.02
C ARG A 170 -5.87 -9.08 -2.21
N LEU A 171 -5.48 -9.10 -0.95
CA LEU A 171 -5.47 -7.91 -0.10
C LEU A 171 -4.15 -7.16 -0.23
N HIS A 172 -4.21 -5.85 -0.40
CA HIS A 172 -3.06 -4.95 -0.40
C HIS A 172 -3.18 -3.98 0.77
N GLY A 173 -2.19 -3.96 1.66
CA GLY A 173 -2.18 -3.08 2.83
C GLY A 173 -1.51 -1.74 2.51
N LEU A 174 -2.29 -0.66 2.40
CA LEU A 174 -1.75 0.69 2.21
C LEU A 174 -1.05 1.18 3.47
N ARG A 175 0.23 1.57 3.34
CA ARG A 175 1.10 2.00 4.44
C ARG A 175 1.32 0.93 5.52
N MET A 176 1.06 -0.33 5.21
CA MET A 176 1.14 -1.47 6.15
C MET A 176 2.40 -2.31 5.96
N LEU A 177 3.40 -1.83 5.23
CA LEU A 177 4.67 -2.54 5.03
C LEU A 177 5.57 -2.37 6.27
N ASP A 178 5.13 -2.98 7.36
CA ASP A 178 5.82 -3.09 8.63
C ASP A 178 5.71 -4.55 9.11
N PRO A 179 6.82 -5.25 9.41
CA PRO A 179 6.79 -6.64 9.88
C PRO A 179 5.90 -6.86 11.09
N GLU A 180 5.81 -5.89 12.03
CA GLU A 180 4.96 -6.00 13.20
C GLU A 180 3.45 -5.92 12.87
N VAL A 181 3.12 -5.50 11.65
CA VAL A 181 1.75 -5.43 11.14
C VAL A 181 1.47 -6.60 10.20
N PHE A 182 2.21 -6.70 9.09
CA PHE A 182 1.83 -7.65 8.05
C PHE A 182 2.04 -9.12 8.40
N LYS A 183 2.91 -9.45 9.35
CA LYS A 183 3.05 -10.84 9.85
C LYS A 183 1.74 -11.43 10.40
N HIS A 184 0.83 -10.58 10.83
CA HIS A 184 -0.45 -10.98 11.44
C HIS A 184 -1.63 -10.92 10.45
N LEU A 185 -1.42 -10.41 9.25
CA LEU A 185 -2.47 -10.21 8.24
C LEU A 185 -2.18 -11.04 6.99
N PRO A 186 -3.19 -11.64 6.34
CA PRO A 186 -2.99 -12.44 5.15
C PRO A 186 -2.94 -11.55 3.89
N LEU A 187 -1.96 -10.66 3.82
CA LEU A 187 -1.79 -9.71 2.72
C LEU A 187 -1.05 -10.35 1.55
N ALA A 188 -1.56 -10.18 0.33
CA ALA A 188 -0.84 -10.52 -0.90
C ALA A 188 0.30 -9.54 -1.15
N SER A 189 0.12 -8.28 -0.76
CA SER A 189 1.12 -7.22 -0.87
C SER A 189 0.84 -6.11 0.14
N ALA A 190 1.85 -5.30 0.43
CA ALA A 190 1.70 -4.06 1.19
C ALA A 190 2.71 -3.03 0.69
N ASP A 191 2.44 -1.75 0.97
CA ASP A 191 3.35 -0.66 0.69
C ASP A 191 3.75 0.14 1.92
N SER A 192 4.85 0.84 1.82
CA SER A 192 5.23 1.91 2.75
C SER A 192 6.42 2.73 2.21
N THR A 193 6.50 3.98 2.64
CA THR A 193 7.71 4.81 2.52
C THR A 193 8.70 4.60 3.67
N ASN A 194 8.53 3.58 4.49
CA ASN A 194 9.30 3.34 5.72
C ASN A 194 10.82 3.31 5.46
N ALA A 195 11.29 2.54 4.48
CA ALA A 195 12.71 2.45 4.14
C ALA A 195 13.31 3.81 3.76
N VAL A 196 12.58 4.59 2.96
CA VAL A 196 13.00 5.92 2.50
C VAL A 196 13.02 6.91 3.65
N ARG A 197 11.91 7.03 4.39
CA ARG A 197 11.76 8.01 5.50
C ARG A 197 12.75 7.77 6.63
N ASN A 198 13.01 6.51 6.97
CA ASN A 198 13.89 6.16 8.09
C ASN A 198 15.37 6.15 7.72
N SER A 199 15.73 6.23 6.44
CA SER A 199 17.13 6.30 6.00
C SER A 199 17.86 7.55 6.52
N SER A 200 17.16 8.67 6.66
CA SER A 200 17.74 9.91 7.23
C SER A 200 18.00 9.80 8.75
N SER A 201 17.23 8.97 9.45
CA SER A 201 17.35 8.76 10.90
C SER A 201 18.02 7.42 11.23
N TYR A 202 18.82 6.88 10.33
CA TYR A 202 19.42 5.55 10.45
C TYR A 202 20.26 5.35 11.73
N ALA A 203 20.95 6.39 12.17
CA ALA A 203 21.78 6.37 13.39
C ALA A 203 21.01 5.93 14.66
N ARG A 204 19.68 6.12 14.69
CA ARG A 204 18.83 5.69 15.82
C ARG A 204 18.83 4.17 16.07
N PHE A 205 19.22 3.37 15.07
CA PHE A 205 19.32 1.92 15.22
C PHE A 205 20.59 1.46 15.96
N GLY A 206 21.44 2.40 16.41
CA GLY A 206 22.63 2.07 17.20
C GLY A 206 23.73 1.32 16.46
N MET A 207 23.70 1.32 15.13
CA MET A 207 24.63 0.61 14.26
C MET A 207 25.47 1.57 13.44
N TYR A 208 26.54 1.08 12.81
CA TYR A 208 27.27 1.83 11.81
C TYR A 208 26.34 2.40 10.76
N THR A 209 26.40 3.71 10.54
CA THR A 209 25.59 4.43 9.56
C THR A 209 26.31 4.50 8.22
N PRO A 210 25.87 3.76 7.20
CA PRO A 210 26.44 3.86 5.86
C PRO A 210 26.36 5.29 5.32
N PRO A 211 27.39 5.78 4.61
CA PRO A 211 27.39 7.15 4.12
C PRO A 211 26.29 7.43 3.08
N ASN A 212 26.01 6.47 2.20
CA ASN A 212 25.06 6.63 1.11
C ASN A 212 23.61 6.40 1.56
N ALA A 213 22.70 7.29 1.18
CA ALA A 213 21.27 7.17 1.49
C ALA A 213 20.66 5.89 0.89
N SER A 214 20.99 5.56 -0.36
CA SER A 214 20.53 4.34 -1.04
C SER A 214 20.95 3.06 -0.31
N THR A 215 22.17 3.01 0.25
CA THR A 215 22.61 1.87 1.07
C THR A 215 21.81 1.75 2.36
N ARG A 216 21.53 2.88 3.04
CA ARG A 216 20.69 2.86 4.26
C ARG A 216 19.27 2.42 3.96
N MET A 217 18.67 2.93 2.87
CA MET A 217 17.34 2.48 2.40
C MET A 217 17.33 0.98 2.10
N ALA A 218 18.34 0.48 1.39
CA ALA A 218 18.45 -0.94 1.04
C ALA A 218 18.51 -1.83 2.29
N ILE A 219 19.33 -1.49 3.28
CA ILE A 219 19.41 -2.27 4.53
C ILE A 219 18.06 -2.31 5.28
N ILE A 220 17.33 -1.19 5.32
CA ILE A 220 16.00 -1.17 5.96
C ILE A 220 15.03 -2.02 5.14
N ALA A 221 15.04 -1.90 3.81
CA ALA A 221 14.19 -2.69 2.93
C ALA A 221 14.45 -4.20 3.08
N GLU A 222 15.71 -4.63 3.07
CA GLU A 222 16.11 -6.04 3.25
C GLU A 222 15.62 -6.62 4.59
N ARG A 223 15.62 -5.83 5.66
CA ARG A 223 15.07 -6.26 6.96
C ARG A 223 13.57 -6.47 6.91
N ILE A 224 12.85 -5.61 6.18
CA ILE A 224 11.40 -5.75 5.98
C ILE A 224 11.13 -6.98 5.10
N GLU A 225 11.86 -7.12 4.00
CA GLU A 225 11.74 -8.20 3.02
C GLU A 225 12.08 -9.58 3.59
N ALA A 226 12.85 -9.65 4.68
CA ALA A 226 13.14 -10.90 5.39
C ALA A 226 11.89 -11.54 6.05
N HIS A 227 10.77 -10.82 6.13
CA HIS A 227 9.53 -11.30 6.72
C HIS A 227 8.44 -11.48 5.67
N GLN A 228 7.48 -12.36 5.96
CA GLN A 228 6.32 -12.61 5.09
C GLN A 228 5.02 -12.39 5.85
N SER A 229 3.94 -12.08 5.14
CA SER A 229 2.61 -12.02 5.73
C SER A 229 2.12 -13.40 6.16
N ALA A 230 1.15 -13.44 7.08
CA ALA A 230 0.44 -14.65 7.40
C ALA A 230 -0.23 -15.25 6.16
N ALA A 231 -0.31 -16.57 6.09
CA ALA A 231 -1.05 -17.24 5.01
C ALA A 231 -2.57 -17.17 5.22
N LEU A 232 -2.98 -17.12 6.48
CA LEU A 232 -4.38 -17.12 6.91
C LEU A 232 -4.59 -16.04 7.98
N TRP A 233 -5.79 -15.51 8.04
CA TRP A 233 -6.23 -14.74 9.20
C TRP A 233 -6.53 -15.69 10.36
N VAL A 234 -5.89 -15.44 11.49
CA VAL A 234 -6.20 -16.10 12.75
C VAL A 234 -6.67 -15.01 13.70
N ALA A 235 -7.93 -15.09 14.11
CA ALA A 235 -8.47 -14.13 15.08
C ALA A 235 -7.67 -14.19 16.38
N PRO A 236 -7.28 -13.04 16.95
CA PRO A 236 -6.64 -13.03 18.25
C PRO A 236 -7.59 -13.61 19.32
N PRO A 237 -7.07 -14.29 20.36
CA PRO A 237 -7.90 -14.77 21.47
C PRO A 237 -8.66 -13.60 22.11
N SER A 238 -9.92 -13.83 22.50
CA SER A 238 -10.95 -12.83 22.74
C SER A 238 -10.73 -11.85 23.92
N ASP A 239 -9.77 -12.06 24.79
CA ASP A 239 -9.64 -11.23 26.00
C ASP A 239 -8.26 -10.61 26.30
N ASP A 240 -7.16 -11.02 25.63
CA ASP A 240 -5.80 -10.55 25.99
C ASP A 240 -4.91 -10.15 24.82
N ALA A 241 -5.42 -10.10 23.62
CA ALA A 241 -4.60 -10.04 22.39
C ALA A 241 -3.94 -8.69 22.11
N PHE A 242 -4.25 -7.65 22.85
CA PHE A 242 -3.77 -6.29 22.58
C PHE A 242 -2.68 -5.80 23.54
N THR A 243 -2.24 -6.65 24.46
CA THR A 243 -1.20 -6.32 25.47
C THR A 243 0.18 -6.91 25.16
N LEU A 244 0.36 -7.59 24.03
CA LEU A 244 1.60 -8.34 23.72
C LEU A 244 2.42 -7.76 22.55
N PHE A 245 2.13 -6.51 22.14
CA PHE A 245 2.93 -5.86 21.08
C PHE A 245 3.43 -4.47 21.51
#